data_90d17ad98acae08afdc4a2b442b7f378
#
_entry.id   90d17ad98acae08afdc4a2b442b7f378
#
_cell.length_a   1.000
_cell.length_b   1.000
_cell.length_c   1.000
_cell.angle_alpha   90.00
_cell.angle_beta   90.00
_cell.angle_gamma   90.00
#
_symmetry.space_group_name_H-M   'P 1'
#
loop_
_entity.id
_entity.type
_entity.pdbx_description
1 polymer ?
#
loop_
_entity_poly.entity_id
_entity_poly.type
_entity_poly.pdbx_seq_one_letter_code
_entity_poly.pdbx_strand_id
1 'polypeptide(L)'
;MDSLFIAIDGGGTKTDLVLFDFHGNILKRVLTKGCNPNDFGWQHTEDILRNALGVLMSDMQNAKPEYLFAGISGGTVGNNRAIMAELMKRLVPSVKHISNNSDTVNALSSGIGTKDGCVVISGTGSVGFVRINGEMQRVGGWGYLFDKGGSGYDFGRDAVYYALCALDGRGEPTMLTKLLEEKLGGPIGQTAIDLYQKGKPAIASLAPLVFKAAAAGDSVAKEILSINGSELSKLFNVLSD
;
A
#
# COMPACT_ATOMS: atom_id res chain seq x y z
N MET A 1 -14.99 13.98 30.25
CA MET A 1 -15.02 13.73 28.78
C MET A 1 -13.93 12.72 28.51
N ASP A 2 -14.27 11.64 27.83
CA ASP A 2 -13.29 10.63 27.50
C ASP A 2 -12.25 11.20 26.53
N SER A 3 -10.99 10.82 26.71
CA SER A 3 -9.91 11.26 25.81
C SER A 3 -10.17 10.76 24.40
N LEU A 4 -9.98 11.66 23.42
CA LEU A 4 -10.19 11.36 22.00
C LEU A 4 -8.87 11.26 21.27
N PHE A 5 -8.83 10.39 20.27
CA PHE A 5 -7.64 10.06 19.50
C PHE A 5 -7.95 10.08 17.99
N ILE A 6 -6.96 10.49 17.21
CA ILE A 6 -7.03 10.42 15.74
C ILE A 6 -5.91 9.50 15.25
N ALA A 7 -6.26 8.55 14.40
CA ALA A 7 -5.31 7.76 13.63
C ALA A 7 -5.52 7.99 12.13
N ILE A 8 -4.41 8.11 11.40
CA ILE A 8 -4.39 8.26 9.95
C ILE A 8 -3.55 7.13 9.35
N ASP A 9 -4.12 6.41 8.39
CA ASP A 9 -3.45 5.42 7.56
C ASP A 9 -3.46 5.89 6.10
N GLY A 10 -2.36 6.50 5.66
CA GLY A 10 -2.24 7.14 4.35
C GLY A 10 -1.36 6.35 3.39
N GLY A 11 -1.96 5.78 2.36
CA GLY A 11 -1.27 5.04 1.31
C GLY A 11 -1.19 5.78 -0.03
N GLY A 12 -0.67 5.09 -1.04
CA GLY A 12 -0.65 5.59 -2.43
C GLY A 12 -2.01 5.51 -3.13
N THR A 13 -2.95 4.69 -2.64
CA THR A 13 -4.25 4.48 -3.28
C THR A 13 -5.40 5.12 -2.49
N LYS A 14 -5.34 5.02 -1.17
CA LYS A 14 -6.37 5.52 -0.25
C LYS A 14 -5.73 6.08 1.01
N THR A 15 -6.50 6.90 1.72
CA THR A 15 -6.20 7.40 3.05
C THR A 15 -7.41 7.18 3.95
N ASP A 16 -7.20 6.56 5.10
CA ASP A 16 -8.22 6.23 6.07
C ASP A 16 -7.94 7.00 7.37
N LEU A 17 -8.91 7.78 7.83
CA LEU A 17 -8.83 8.55 9.06
C LEU A 17 -9.91 8.08 10.02
N VAL A 18 -9.54 7.86 11.26
CA VAL A 18 -10.48 7.50 12.33
C VAL A 18 -10.34 8.40 13.53
N LEU A 19 -11.47 8.80 14.08
CA LEU A 19 -11.61 9.41 15.40
C LEU A 19 -12.20 8.37 16.33
N PHE A 20 -11.57 8.14 17.48
CA PHE A 20 -11.99 7.12 18.43
C PHE A 20 -11.75 7.55 19.87
N ASP A 21 -12.44 6.90 20.82
CA ASP A 21 -12.30 7.12 22.24
C ASP A 21 -11.22 6.23 22.88
N PHE A 22 -10.98 6.39 24.16
CA PHE A 22 -10.01 5.60 24.94
C PHE A 22 -10.33 4.09 24.94
N HIS A 23 -11.58 3.70 24.74
CA HIS A 23 -12.03 2.30 24.68
C HIS A 23 -11.88 1.68 23.29
N GLY A 24 -11.44 2.48 22.29
CA GLY A 24 -11.30 2.04 20.90
C GLY A 24 -12.60 2.09 20.08
N ASN A 25 -13.67 2.69 20.60
CA ASN A 25 -14.90 2.87 19.86
C ASN A 25 -14.69 3.94 18.79
N ILE A 26 -14.91 3.58 17.52
CA ILE A 26 -14.82 4.51 16.39
C ILE A 26 -16.02 5.43 16.40
N LEU A 27 -15.79 6.72 16.59
CA LEU A 27 -16.84 7.75 16.61
C LEU A 27 -17.08 8.29 15.21
N LYS A 28 -16.03 8.42 14.39
CA LYS A 28 -16.13 8.86 13.00
C LYS A 28 -14.99 8.29 12.17
N ARG A 29 -15.26 8.00 10.90
CA ARG A 29 -14.30 7.50 9.93
C ARG A 29 -14.44 8.24 8.62
N VAL A 30 -13.33 8.60 8.00
CA VAL A 30 -13.28 9.23 6.69
C VAL A 30 -12.31 8.45 5.79
N LEU A 31 -12.82 7.96 4.67
CA LEU A 31 -12.02 7.29 3.65
C LEU A 31 -11.93 8.20 2.41
N THR A 32 -10.72 8.43 1.93
CA THR A 32 -10.44 9.32 0.80
C THR A 32 -9.33 8.78 -0.11
N LYS A 33 -8.92 9.56 -1.10
CA LYS A 33 -7.84 9.23 -2.05
C LYS A 33 -6.49 9.13 -1.36
N GLY A 34 -5.50 8.51 -2.04
CA GLY A 34 -4.13 8.40 -1.56
C GLY A 34 -3.47 9.75 -1.32
N CYS A 35 -2.58 9.80 -0.32
CA CYS A 35 -1.86 11.00 0.09
C CYS A 35 -0.34 10.81 0.20
N ASN A 36 0.23 9.81 -0.50
CA ASN A 36 1.69 9.62 -0.51
C ASN A 36 2.39 10.82 -1.17
N PRO A 37 3.21 11.59 -0.45
CA PRO A 37 3.85 12.79 -0.99
C PRO A 37 4.88 12.51 -2.11
N ASN A 38 5.43 11.29 -2.17
CA ASN A 38 6.37 10.91 -3.22
C ASN A 38 5.67 10.59 -4.56
N ASP A 39 4.40 10.17 -4.51
CA ASP A 39 3.62 9.84 -5.70
C ASP A 39 2.88 11.07 -6.25
N PHE A 40 2.37 11.94 -5.37
CA PHE A 40 1.44 13.00 -5.74
C PHE A 40 1.96 14.42 -5.43
N GLY A 41 3.06 14.54 -4.69
CA GLY A 41 3.59 15.82 -4.22
C GLY A 41 2.88 16.38 -2.97
N TRP A 42 3.51 17.35 -2.34
CA TRP A 42 3.07 17.89 -1.05
C TRP A 42 1.78 18.68 -1.10
N GLN A 43 1.52 19.40 -2.19
CA GLN A 43 0.27 20.16 -2.33
C GLN A 43 -0.94 19.22 -2.32
N HIS A 44 -0.91 18.16 -3.11
CA HIS A 44 -1.99 17.16 -3.15
C HIS A 44 -2.16 16.48 -1.77
N THR A 45 -1.05 16.10 -1.13
CA THR A 45 -1.05 15.50 0.21
C THR A 45 -1.72 16.40 1.22
N GLU A 46 -1.38 17.70 1.24
CA GLU A 46 -1.98 18.69 2.12
C GLU A 46 -3.49 18.84 1.86
N ASP A 47 -3.89 18.94 0.60
CA ASP A 47 -5.31 19.12 0.23
C ASP A 47 -6.17 17.93 0.67
N ILE A 48 -5.68 16.70 0.46
CA ILE A 48 -6.36 15.48 0.91
C ILE A 48 -6.48 15.47 2.44
N LEU A 49 -5.41 15.70 3.15
CA LEU A 49 -5.40 15.65 4.62
C LEU A 49 -6.23 16.78 5.23
N ARG A 50 -6.15 18.00 4.70
CA ARG A 50 -6.95 19.14 5.13
C ARG A 50 -8.44 18.87 5.01
N ASN A 51 -8.88 18.41 3.84
CA ASN A 51 -10.29 18.12 3.60
C ASN A 51 -10.79 16.98 4.47
N ALA A 52 -10.02 15.89 4.58
CA ALA A 52 -10.42 14.72 5.37
C ALA A 52 -10.48 15.03 6.87
N LEU A 53 -9.49 15.75 7.41
CA LEU A 53 -9.49 16.19 8.81
C LEU A 53 -10.61 17.19 9.10
N GLY A 54 -10.91 18.11 8.16
CA GLY A 54 -12.04 19.00 8.26
C GLY A 54 -13.37 18.25 8.38
N VAL A 55 -13.58 17.22 7.56
CA VAL A 55 -14.76 16.34 7.64
C VAL A 55 -14.75 15.54 8.94
N LEU A 56 -13.61 14.95 9.33
CA LEU A 56 -13.50 14.13 10.53
C LEU A 56 -13.89 14.92 11.79
N MET A 57 -13.51 16.18 11.88
CA MET A 57 -13.69 17.04 13.05
C MET A 57 -14.91 17.96 12.96
N SER A 58 -15.70 17.93 11.89
CA SER A 58 -16.81 18.89 11.66
C SER A 58 -17.85 18.95 12.79
N ASP A 59 -18.14 17.82 13.42
CA ASP A 59 -19.18 17.70 14.45
C ASP A 59 -18.64 17.92 15.87
N MET A 60 -17.34 18.26 15.98
CA MET A 60 -16.63 18.27 17.26
C MET A 60 -16.22 19.69 17.70
N GLN A 61 -17.18 20.63 17.67
CA GLN A 61 -16.92 22.06 17.92
C GLN A 61 -16.14 22.38 19.23
N ASN A 62 -16.10 21.48 20.21
CA ASN A 62 -15.43 21.70 21.50
C ASN A 62 -14.49 20.54 21.92
N ALA A 63 -14.34 19.49 21.14
CA ALA A 63 -13.47 18.38 21.50
C ALA A 63 -12.04 18.64 21.04
N LYS A 64 -11.09 18.47 21.96
CA LYS A 64 -9.67 18.57 21.67
C LYS A 64 -9.10 17.15 21.77
N PRO A 65 -8.81 16.51 20.61
CA PRO A 65 -8.17 15.20 20.66
C PRO A 65 -6.85 15.26 21.41
N GLU A 66 -6.61 14.26 22.24
CA GLU A 66 -5.41 14.15 23.05
C GLU A 66 -4.18 13.86 22.20
N TYR A 67 -4.35 12.97 21.23
CA TYR A 67 -3.25 12.47 20.41
C TYR A 67 -3.69 12.24 18.96
N LEU A 68 -2.79 12.55 18.03
CA LEU A 68 -2.90 12.19 16.62
C LEU A 68 -1.65 11.41 16.19
N PHE A 69 -1.86 10.25 15.59
CA PHE A 69 -0.83 9.50 14.89
C PHE A 69 -1.12 9.47 13.39
N ALA A 70 -0.14 9.88 12.56
CA ALA A 70 -0.20 9.82 11.11
C ALA A 70 0.83 8.83 10.58
N GLY A 71 0.39 7.63 10.20
CA GLY A 71 1.19 6.65 9.45
C GLY A 71 0.98 6.85 7.96
N ILE A 72 1.97 7.41 7.25
CA ILE A 72 1.83 7.81 5.85
C ILE A 72 2.92 7.17 4.99
N SER A 73 2.52 6.48 3.94
CA SER A 73 3.43 5.93 2.93
C SER A 73 4.29 7.03 2.33
N GLY A 74 5.60 6.81 2.27
CA GLY A 74 6.54 7.83 1.85
C GLY A 74 6.79 8.96 2.86
N GLY A 75 6.07 8.98 3.98
CA GLY A 75 6.12 10.04 5.00
C GLY A 75 7.41 10.10 5.82
N THR A 76 8.34 9.17 5.63
CA THR A 76 9.64 9.12 6.33
C THR A 76 10.84 9.19 5.38
N VAL A 77 10.62 9.32 4.07
CA VAL A 77 11.69 9.39 3.07
C VAL A 77 12.36 10.76 3.12
N GLY A 78 13.67 10.79 3.26
CA GLY A 78 14.43 12.04 3.34
C GLY A 78 13.93 12.95 4.47
N ASN A 79 13.56 14.19 4.16
CA ASN A 79 13.04 15.17 5.13
C ASN A 79 11.52 15.11 5.33
N ASN A 80 10.82 14.15 4.72
CA ASN A 80 9.36 14.10 4.73
C ASN A 80 8.76 14.00 6.14
N ARG A 81 9.46 13.35 7.08
CA ARG A 81 9.01 13.24 8.46
C ARG A 81 8.85 14.60 9.14
N ALA A 82 9.80 15.49 8.94
CA ALA A 82 9.74 16.85 9.51
C ALA A 82 8.64 17.69 8.82
N ILE A 83 8.55 17.62 7.50
CA ILE A 83 7.52 18.34 6.73
C ILE A 83 6.12 17.89 7.14
N MET A 84 5.91 16.57 7.30
CA MET A 84 4.63 16.01 7.74
C MET A 84 4.28 16.46 9.16
N ALA A 85 5.25 16.48 10.07
CA ALA A 85 5.03 16.94 11.45
C ALA A 85 4.54 18.41 11.48
N GLU A 86 5.17 19.29 10.70
CA GLU A 86 4.76 20.69 10.62
C GLU A 86 3.41 20.85 9.92
N LEU A 87 3.13 20.06 8.89
CA LEU A 87 1.82 20.02 8.23
C LEU A 87 0.72 19.64 9.21
N MET A 88 0.90 18.56 9.98
CA MET A 88 -0.10 18.12 10.95
C MET A 88 -0.36 19.18 12.03
N LYS A 89 0.68 19.80 12.59
CA LYS A 89 0.52 20.90 13.55
C LYS A 89 -0.32 22.05 12.99
N ARG A 90 -0.12 22.39 11.72
CA ARG A 90 -0.85 23.48 11.04
C ARG A 90 -2.31 23.10 10.77
N LEU A 91 -2.57 21.84 10.41
CA LEU A 91 -3.92 21.37 10.09
C LEU A 91 -4.80 21.14 11.33
N VAL A 92 -4.21 20.68 12.42
CA VAL A 92 -4.96 20.35 13.66
C VAL A 92 -4.32 20.94 14.92
N PRO A 93 -4.27 22.27 15.04
CA PRO A 93 -3.59 22.96 16.15
C PRO A 93 -4.25 22.69 17.52
N SER A 94 -5.45 22.14 17.56
CA SER A 94 -6.16 21.81 18.79
C SER A 94 -5.73 20.45 19.39
N VAL A 95 -5.00 19.62 18.64
CA VAL A 95 -4.49 18.33 19.14
C VAL A 95 -3.27 18.54 20.01
N LYS A 96 -3.25 17.94 21.21
CA LYS A 96 -2.18 18.16 22.18
C LYS A 96 -0.86 17.51 21.77
N HIS A 97 -0.92 16.26 21.30
CA HIS A 97 0.25 15.48 20.93
C HIS A 97 0.10 14.96 19.49
N ILE A 98 1.08 15.23 18.66
CA ILE A 98 1.10 14.80 17.26
C ILE A 98 2.38 14.03 17.00
N SER A 99 2.25 12.85 16.41
CA SER A 99 3.38 12.09 15.88
C SER A 99 3.06 11.53 14.48
N ASN A 100 4.10 11.28 13.72
CA ASN A 100 3.99 10.70 12.40
C ASN A 100 5.13 9.72 12.13
N ASN A 101 4.83 8.73 11.30
CA ASN A 101 5.79 7.73 10.85
C ASN A 101 5.35 7.18 9.48
N SER A 102 6.00 6.12 9.00
CA SER A 102 5.52 5.34 7.85
C SER A 102 4.20 4.63 8.18
N ASP A 103 3.37 4.40 7.15
CA ASP A 103 2.18 3.54 7.18
C ASP A 103 2.47 2.11 7.64
N THR A 104 3.71 1.66 7.50
CA THR A 104 4.18 0.35 7.99
C THR A 104 4.08 0.21 9.51
N VAL A 105 4.19 1.31 10.25
CA VAL A 105 3.97 1.30 11.71
C VAL A 105 2.51 0.98 12.03
N ASN A 106 1.56 1.49 11.23
CA ASN A 106 0.15 1.12 11.36
C ASN A 106 -0.05 -0.38 11.12
N ALA A 107 0.50 -0.89 10.00
CA ALA A 107 0.39 -2.30 9.63
C ALA A 107 0.99 -3.21 10.70
N LEU A 108 2.19 -2.90 11.19
CA LEU A 108 2.84 -3.66 12.25
C LEU A 108 2.03 -3.62 13.56
N SER A 109 1.61 -2.42 13.96
CA SER A 109 0.85 -2.22 15.21
C SER A 109 -0.53 -2.88 15.18
N SER A 110 -1.18 -2.97 14.00
CA SER A 110 -2.47 -3.65 13.86
C SER A 110 -2.39 -5.15 14.12
N GLY A 111 -1.23 -5.78 13.83
CA GLY A 111 -1.02 -7.21 14.04
C GLY A 111 -0.46 -7.55 15.41
N ILE A 112 0.54 -6.81 15.88
CA ILE A 112 1.32 -7.17 17.07
C ILE A 112 1.37 -6.07 18.14
N GLY A 113 0.65 -4.96 17.96
CA GLY A 113 0.65 -3.83 18.91
C GLY A 113 2.03 -3.19 19.02
N THR A 114 2.53 -3.08 20.25
CA THR A 114 3.86 -2.52 20.56
C THR A 114 4.96 -3.57 20.66
N LYS A 115 4.66 -4.85 20.45
CA LYS A 115 5.63 -5.95 20.56
C LYS A 115 6.61 -5.95 19.39
N ASP A 116 7.76 -6.56 19.58
CA ASP A 116 8.68 -6.89 18.51
C ASP A 116 8.08 -7.94 17.56
N GLY A 117 8.47 -7.89 16.29
CA GLY A 117 7.97 -8.79 15.26
C GLY A 117 8.10 -8.17 13.88
N CYS A 118 7.57 -8.86 12.87
CA CYS A 118 7.70 -8.43 11.48
C CYS A 118 6.35 -8.30 10.77
N VAL A 119 6.36 -7.53 9.69
CA VAL A 119 5.25 -7.41 8.75
C VAL A 119 5.78 -7.44 7.33
N VAL A 120 5.11 -8.18 6.45
CA VAL A 120 5.33 -8.12 5.01
C VAL A 120 4.07 -7.52 4.39
N ILE A 121 4.26 -6.44 3.65
CA ILE A 121 3.21 -5.78 2.90
C ILE A 121 3.39 -6.19 1.43
N SER A 122 2.36 -6.78 0.85
CA SER A 122 2.29 -7.11 -0.57
C SER A 122 0.99 -6.53 -1.14
N GLY A 123 1.11 -5.42 -1.83
CA GLY A 123 0.05 -4.71 -2.55
C GLY A 123 0.49 -4.41 -3.97
N THR A 124 0.37 -3.17 -4.42
CA THR A 124 0.94 -2.72 -5.70
C THR A 124 2.46 -2.89 -5.76
N GLY A 125 3.15 -2.73 -4.65
CA GLY A 125 4.55 -3.09 -4.40
C GLY A 125 4.64 -4.05 -3.23
N SER A 126 5.85 -4.51 -2.89
CA SER A 126 6.12 -5.34 -1.71
C SER A 126 7.27 -4.77 -0.90
N VAL A 127 7.21 -4.94 0.42
CA VAL A 127 8.24 -4.54 1.36
C VAL A 127 8.05 -5.28 2.68
N GLY A 128 9.14 -5.62 3.34
CA GLY A 128 9.16 -6.17 4.68
C GLY A 128 9.68 -5.17 5.70
N PHE A 129 9.17 -5.24 6.92
CA PHE A 129 9.69 -4.50 8.07
C PHE A 129 9.75 -5.41 9.29
N VAL A 130 10.80 -5.26 10.07
CA VAL A 130 10.94 -5.89 11.39
C VAL A 130 11.14 -4.81 12.44
N ARG A 131 10.54 -5.01 13.61
CA ARG A 131 10.79 -4.20 14.82
C ARG A 131 11.49 -5.08 15.84
N ILE A 132 12.68 -4.66 16.27
CA ILE A 132 13.50 -5.34 17.26
C ILE A 132 13.92 -4.29 18.30
N ASN A 133 13.59 -4.51 19.57
CA ASN A 133 13.85 -3.56 20.67
C ASN A 133 13.31 -2.14 20.38
N GLY A 134 12.16 -2.06 19.68
CA GLY A 134 11.53 -0.80 19.29
C GLY A 134 12.13 -0.14 18.03
N GLU A 135 13.23 -0.63 17.49
CA GLU A 135 13.84 -0.14 16.26
C GLU A 135 13.27 -0.83 15.03
N MET A 136 13.06 -0.05 13.96
CA MET A 136 12.51 -0.53 12.70
C MET A 136 13.59 -0.71 11.65
N GLN A 137 13.64 -1.90 11.06
CA GLN A 137 14.49 -2.20 9.89
C GLN A 137 13.61 -2.57 8.70
N ARG A 138 14.02 -2.14 7.51
CA ARG A 138 13.33 -2.43 6.24
C ARG A 138 14.09 -3.48 5.45
N VAL A 139 13.34 -4.40 4.83
CA VAL A 139 13.85 -5.40 3.88
C VAL A 139 13.08 -5.28 2.58
N GLY A 140 13.77 -5.12 1.46
CA GLY A 140 13.16 -4.89 0.16
C GLY A 140 12.47 -3.54 0.01
N GLY A 141 11.51 -3.45 -0.93
CA GLY A 141 10.78 -2.21 -1.19
C GLY A 141 11.60 -1.16 -1.94
N TRP A 142 12.57 -1.56 -2.75
CA TRP A 142 13.44 -0.68 -3.53
C TRP A 142 12.81 -0.13 -4.81
N GLY A 143 11.55 -0.50 -5.05
CA GLY A 143 10.81 -0.07 -6.23
C GLY A 143 10.80 -1.11 -7.34
N TYR A 144 9.73 -1.08 -8.13
CA TYR A 144 9.40 -2.11 -9.12
C TYR A 144 10.41 -2.28 -10.27
N LEU A 145 11.31 -1.32 -10.47
CA LEU A 145 12.37 -1.41 -11.49
C LEU A 145 13.56 -2.25 -11.00
N PHE A 146 13.83 -2.25 -9.71
CA PHE A 146 15.05 -2.84 -9.16
C PHE A 146 14.77 -3.96 -8.17
N ASP A 147 13.54 -4.09 -7.72
CA ASP A 147 13.13 -5.07 -6.71
C ASP A 147 12.08 -6.04 -7.27
N LYS A 148 12.17 -7.29 -6.88
CA LYS A 148 11.25 -8.36 -7.23
C LYS A 148 10.82 -9.07 -5.96
N GLY A 149 9.79 -8.55 -5.30
CA GLY A 149 9.34 -9.03 -3.99
C GLY A 149 7.98 -9.71 -3.98
N GLY A 150 7.49 -10.24 -5.11
CA GLY A 150 6.18 -10.89 -5.18
C GLY A 150 5.03 -9.93 -4.93
N SER A 151 5.10 -8.74 -5.49
CA SER A 151 4.04 -7.73 -5.41
C SER A 151 2.96 -7.94 -6.47
N GLY A 152 1.82 -7.25 -6.32
CA GLY A 152 0.79 -7.23 -7.36
C GLY A 152 1.33 -6.78 -8.72
N TYR A 153 2.29 -5.84 -8.73
CA TYR A 153 2.98 -5.46 -9.96
C TYR A 153 3.74 -6.64 -10.59
N ASP A 154 4.47 -7.42 -9.78
CA ASP A 154 5.23 -8.57 -10.26
C ASP A 154 4.31 -9.63 -10.86
N PHE A 155 3.23 -9.98 -10.17
CA PHE A 155 2.22 -10.90 -10.69
C PHE A 155 1.59 -10.40 -11.99
N GLY A 156 1.20 -9.12 -12.05
CA GLY A 156 0.57 -8.54 -13.23
C GLY A 156 1.52 -8.45 -14.41
N ARG A 157 2.77 -8.05 -14.19
CA ARG A 157 3.83 -8.02 -15.21
C ARG A 157 4.10 -9.42 -15.76
N ASP A 158 4.26 -10.41 -14.89
CA ASP A 158 4.53 -11.78 -15.29
C ASP A 158 3.33 -12.37 -16.06
N ALA A 159 2.08 -12.06 -15.67
CA ALA A 159 0.90 -12.45 -16.43
C ALA A 159 0.93 -11.94 -17.86
N VAL A 160 1.27 -10.66 -18.05
CA VAL A 160 1.40 -10.06 -19.39
C VAL A 160 2.56 -10.69 -20.17
N TYR A 161 3.71 -10.88 -19.53
CA TYR A 161 4.89 -11.49 -20.14
C TYR A 161 4.60 -12.90 -20.67
N TYR A 162 4.04 -13.77 -19.84
CA TYR A 162 3.76 -15.15 -20.27
C TYR A 162 2.66 -15.22 -21.31
N ALA A 163 1.66 -14.33 -21.25
CA ALA A 163 0.64 -14.25 -22.32
C ALA A 163 1.21 -13.81 -23.66
N LEU A 164 2.16 -12.86 -23.65
CA LEU A 164 2.88 -12.46 -24.86
C LEU A 164 3.81 -13.57 -25.37
N CYS A 165 4.47 -14.31 -24.48
CA CYS A 165 5.26 -15.48 -24.88
C CYS A 165 4.40 -16.56 -25.55
N ALA A 166 3.21 -16.82 -25.03
CA ALA A 166 2.26 -17.76 -25.64
C ALA A 166 1.82 -17.25 -27.03
N LEU A 167 1.55 -15.95 -27.17
CA LEU A 167 1.19 -15.33 -28.45
C LEU A 167 2.30 -15.48 -29.51
N ASP A 168 3.56 -15.30 -29.11
CA ASP A 168 4.73 -15.38 -30.00
C ASP A 168 5.17 -16.83 -30.27
N GLY A 169 4.62 -17.83 -29.61
CA GLY A 169 5.06 -19.23 -29.66
C GLY A 169 6.37 -19.50 -28.89
N ARG A 170 6.80 -18.58 -27.99
CA ARG A 170 7.96 -18.75 -27.12
C ARG A 170 7.64 -19.42 -25.78
N GLY A 171 6.36 -19.61 -25.49
CA GLY A 171 5.87 -20.17 -24.22
C GLY A 171 4.63 -21.02 -24.43
N GLU A 172 4.23 -21.71 -23.35
CA GLU A 172 3.06 -22.56 -23.34
C GLU A 172 1.76 -21.76 -23.44
N PRO A 173 0.71 -22.29 -24.10
CA PRO A 173 -0.61 -21.71 -24.08
C PRO A 173 -1.14 -21.52 -22.65
N THR A 174 -1.81 -20.40 -22.39
CA THR A 174 -2.32 -20.08 -21.06
C THR A 174 -3.70 -19.42 -21.12
N MET A 175 -4.53 -19.69 -20.13
CA MET A 175 -5.80 -18.99 -19.92
C MET A 175 -5.62 -17.50 -19.64
N LEU A 176 -4.43 -17.07 -19.20
CA LEU A 176 -4.11 -15.67 -18.95
C LEU A 176 -4.30 -14.81 -20.18
N THR A 177 -3.98 -15.30 -21.38
CA THR A 177 -4.17 -14.55 -22.63
C THR A 177 -5.61 -14.05 -22.74
N LYS A 178 -6.58 -14.97 -22.65
CA LYS A 178 -8.01 -14.61 -22.75
C LYS A 178 -8.47 -13.71 -21.60
N LEU A 179 -8.06 -13.99 -20.37
CA LEU A 179 -8.44 -13.19 -19.21
C LEU A 179 -7.89 -11.77 -19.26
N LEU A 180 -6.68 -11.59 -19.80
CA LEU A 180 -6.08 -10.28 -20.00
C LEU A 180 -6.79 -9.52 -21.13
N GLU A 181 -7.10 -10.17 -22.25
CA GLU A 181 -7.83 -9.55 -23.37
C GLU A 181 -9.24 -9.08 -22.93
N GLU A 182 -9.95 -9.90 -22.17
CA GLU A 182 -11.24 -9.52 -21.57
C GLU A 182 -11.10 -8.29 -20.65
N LYS A 183 -10.05 -8.27 -19.80
CA LYS A 183 -9.80 -7.19 -18.84
C LYS A 183 -9.34 -5.89 -19.49
N LEU A 184 -8.54 -5.99 -20.55
CA LEU A 184 -7.95 -4.85 -21.24
C LEU A 184 -8.83 -4.32 -22.40
N GLY A 185 -9.80 -5.12 -22.84
CA GLY A 185 -10.75 -4.73 -23.87
C GLY A 185 -10.25 -4.93 -25.30
N GLY A 186 -9.27 -5.81 -25.53
CA GLY A 186 -8.74 -6.11 -26.85
C GLY A 186 -7.58 -7.09 -26.84
N PRO A 187 -7.06 -7.47 -28.04
CA PRO A 187 -5.95 -8.41 -28.17
C PRO A 187 -4.72 -7.98 -27.37
N ILE A 188 -4.10 -8.93 -26.65
CA ILE A 188 -2.98 -8.63 -25.74
C ILE A 188 -1.80 -7.97 -26.46
N GLY A 189 -1.49 -8.38 -27.69
CA GLY A 189 -0.41 -7.80 -28.49
C GLY A 189 -0.61 -6.32 -28.83
N GLN A 190 -1.85 -5.81 -28.78
CA GLN A 190 -2.18 -4.41 -29.01
C GLN A 190 -2.33 -3.62 -27.71
N THR A 191 -2.97 -4.20 -26.72
CA THR A 191 -3.32 -3.53 -25.46
C THR A 191 -2.19 -3.51 -24.43
N ALA A 192 -1.19 -4.40 -24.53
CA ALA A 192 -0.04 -4.43 -23.62
C ALA A 192 0.76 -3.12 -23.63
N ILE A 193 0.87 -2.44 -24.76
CA ILE A 193 1.58 -1.16 -24.91
C ILE A 193 0.92 -0.06 -24.07
N ASP A 194 -0.40 -0.05 -24.00
CA ASP A 194 -1.15 0.94 -23.21
C ASP A 194 -0.83 0.86 -21.70
N LEU A 195 -0.37 -0.29 -21.22
CA LEU A 195 0.03 -0.46 -19.84
C LEU A 195 1.25 0.39 -19.45
N TYR A 196 2.13 0.73 -20.42
CA TYR A 196 3.24 1.66 -20.17
C TYR A 196 2.73 3.05 -19.78
N GLN A 197 1.68 3.53 -20.45
CA GLN A 197 1.08 4.84 -20.15
C GLN A 197 0.23 4.81 -18.88
N LYS A 198 -0.47 3.71 -18.62
CA LYS A 198 -1.30 3.53 -17.41
C LYS A 198 -0.47 3.28 -16.16
N GLY A 199 0.79 2.87 -16.31
CA GLY A 199 1.77 2.74 -15.27
C GLY A 199 1.54 1.59 -14.28
N LYS A 200 2.34 1.59 -13.22
CA LYS A 200 2.43 0.54 -12.20
C LYS A 200 1.09 0.08 -11.61
N PRO A 201 0.14 0.97 -11.23
CA PRO A 201 -1.13 0.53 -10.64
C PRO A 201 -1.99 -0.29 -11.60
N ALA A 202 -1.98 0.05 -12.89
CA ALA A 202 -2.74 -0.70 -13.91
C ALA A 202 -2.19 -2.11 -14.08
N ILE A 203 -0.87 -2.28 -14.12
CA ILE A 203 -0.22 -3.59 -14.19
C ILE A 203 -0.53 -4.41 -12.94
N ALA A 204 -0.39 -3.82 -11.75
CA ALA A 204 -0.70 -4.48 -10.48
C ALA A 204 -2.16 -4.94 -10.39
N SER A 205 -3.10 -4.22 -11.00
CA SER A 205 -4.52 -4.59 -11.03
C SER A 205 -4.82 -5.88 -11.80
N LEU A 206 -3.86 -6.40 -12.57
CA LEU A 206 -3.97 -7.65 -13.31
C LEU A 206 -3.62 -8.88 -12.43
N ALA A 207 -2.97 -8.71 -11.29
CA ALA A 207 -2.57 -9.79 -10.39
C ALA A 207 -3.71 -10.79 -10.05
N PRO A 208 -4.96 -10.36 -9.77
CA PRO A 208 -6.05 -11.28 -9.49
C PRO A 208 -6.34 -12.29 -10.60
N LEU A 209 -5.99 -11.98 -11.86
CA LEU A 209 -6.18 -12.87 -12.98
C LEU A 209 -5.26 -14.11 -12.90
N VAL A 210 -4.05 -13.96 -12.34
CA VAL A 210 -3.13 -15.07 -12.09
C VAL A 210 -3.75 -16.06 -11.11
N PHE A 211 -4.30 -15.57 -10.00
CA PHE A 211 -4.95 -16.41 -9.00
C PHE A 211 -6.18 -17.11 -9.58
N LYS A 212 -6.96 -16.41 -10.40
CA LYS A 212 -8.13 -16.98 -11.10
C LYS A 212 -7.73 -18.10 -12.05
N ALA A 213 -6.72 -17.88 -12.89
CA ALA A 213 -6.24 -18.88 -13.83
C ALA A 213 -5.62 -20.09 -13.13
N ALA A 214 -4.82 -19.88 -12.10
CA ALA A 214 -4.20 -20.94 -11.31
C ALA A 214 -5.25 -21.81 -10.60
N ALA A 215 -6.31 -21.21 -10.04
CA ALA A 215 -7.43 -21.94 -9.44
C ALA A 215 -8.21 -22.77 -10.47
N ALA A 216 -8.25 -22.32 -11.74
CA ALA A 216 -8.83 -23.08 -12.85
C ALA A 216 -7.90 -24.17 -13.41
N GLY A 217 -6.70 -24.34 -12.86
CA GLY A 217 -5.78 -25.41 -13.24
C GLY A 217 -4.66 -25.02 -14.18
N ASP A 218 -4.62 -23.76 -14.66
CA ASP A 218 -3.60 -23.26 -15.59
C ASP A 218 -2.17 -23.43 -15.04
N SER A 219 -1.33 -24.15 -15.78
CA SER A 219 0.04 -24.49 -15.36
C SER A 219 0.96 -23.28 -15.32
N VAL A 220 0.83 -22.37 -16.29
CA VAL A 220 1.62 -21.14 -16.38
C VAL A 220 1.28 -20.21 -15.21
N ALA A 221 0.00 -20.06 -14.90
CA ALA A 221 -0.41 -19.25 -13.75
C ALA A 221 0.08 -19.83 -12.42
N LYS A 222 0.10 -21.16 -12.27
CA LYS A 222 0.69 -21.82 -11.09
C LYS A 222 2.19 -21.58 -10.99
N GLU A 223 2.91 -21.60 -12.11
CA GLU A 223 4.33 -21.25 -12.15
C GLU A 223 4.56 -19.80 -11.71
N ILE A 224 3.78 -18.86 -12.20
CA ILE A 224 3.84 -17.44 -11.79
C ILE A 224 3.61 -17.31 -10.27
N LEU A 225 2.62 -18.04 -9.71
CA LEU A 225 2.39 -18.07 -8.26
C LEU A 225 3.60 -18.61 -7.50
N SER A 226 4.21 -19.67 -7.98
CA SER A 226 5.39 -20.28 -7.35
C SER A 226 6.58 -19.33 -7.35
N ILE A 227 6.88 -18.71 -8.49
CA ILE A 227 8.00 -17.75 -8.64
C ILE A 227 7.81 -16.57 -7.70
N ASN A 228 6.67 -15.89 -7.77
CA ASN A 228 6.43 -14.68 -7.00
C ASN A 228 6.21 -14.97 -5.50
N GLY A 229 5.64 -16.13 -5.16
CA GLY A 229 5.57 -16.59 -3.78
C GLY A 229 6.95 -16.87 -3.18
N SER A 230 7.86 -17.45 -3.95
CA SER A 230 9.26 -17.65 -3.55
C SER A 230 9.98 -16.31 -3.30
N GLU A 231 9.79 -15.31 -4.17
CA GLU A 231 10.37 -13.99 -3.96
C GLU A 231 9.81 -13.30 -2.70
N LEU A 232 8.51 -13.43 -2.45
CA LEU A 232 7.89 -12.89 -1.24
C LEU A 232 8.40 -13.60 0.02
N SER A 233 8.65 -14.92 -0.04
CA SER A 233 9.19 -15.68 1.08
C SER A 233 10.60 -15.26 1.47
N LYS A 234 11.41 -14.77 0.53
CA LYS A 234 12.76 -14.24 0.84
C LYS A 234 12.70 -13.02 1.75
N LEU A 235 11.70 -12.13 1.55
CA LEU A 235 11.48 -11.01 2.46
C LEU A 235 11.17 -11.51 3.87
N PHE A 236 10.30 -12.50 3.97
CA PHE A 236 9.90 -13.08 5.25
C PHE A 236 11.04 -13.76 5.97
N ASN A 237 11.84 -14.57 5.26
CA ASN A 237 12.95 -15.32 5.87
C ASN A 237 14.00 -14.38 6.49
N VAL A 238 14.37 -13.29 5.79
CA VAL A 238 15.33 -12.29 6.33
C VAL A 238 14.79 -11.57 7.57
N LEU A 239 13.45 -11.45 7.70
CA LEU A 239 12.83 -10.78 8.84
C LEU A 239 12.66 -11.70 10.05
N SER A 240 12.74 -13.03 9.85
CA SER A 240 12.55 -14.04 10.90
C SER A 240 13.85 -14.51 11.53
N ASP A 241 15.00 -14.26 10.92
CA ASP A 241 16.36 -14.54 11.40
C ASP A 241 16.85 -13.41 12.34
#